data_2abc46f537cbe1e80482ef310f3ef2bc
#
_entry.id   2abc46f537cbe1e80482ef310f3ef2bc
#
_cell.length_a   1.000
_cell.length_b   1.000
_cell.length_c   1.000
_cell.angle_alpha   90.00
_cell.angle_beta   90.00
_cell.angle_gamma   90.00
#
_symmetry.space_group_name_H-M   'P 1'
#
loop_
_entity.id
_entity.type
_entity.pdbx_description
1 polymer ?
#
loop_
_entity_poly.entity_id
_entity_poly.type
_entity_poly.pdbx_seq_one_letter_code
_entity_poly.pdbx_strand_id
1 'polypeptide(L)'
;MFRLASSLFITVLCFAGTSAMAQSMAKPTDPQIAHIAYTAGQIDIAAADLALNKTHNKAVKAFAEEMVRDHTAVNKKALALVDKLKVKPTDNDSSRSLTAAAAEKRQELLKLSGAAFDKAYAENEVAYHVTVNGVLETTLIPATQNGELKSLLETGLKLFTEHQEHAEQLVSQLSSSDND
;
A
#
# COMPACT_ATOMS: atom_id res chain seq x y z
N MET A 1 61.22 -54.54 -10.61
CA MET A 1 59.83 -54.68 -11.01
C MET A 1 58.99 -54.25 -9.83
N PHE A 2 58.61 -52.96 -9.74
CA PHE A 2 57.76 -52.44 -8.69
C PHE A 2 56.41 -52.09 -9.29
N ARG A 3 55.35 -52.74 -8.80
CA ARG A 3 53.97 -52.45 -9.18
C ARG A 3 53.43 -51.42 -8.21
N LEU A 4 53.11 -50.20 -8.67
CA LEU A 4 52.32 -49.19 -7.93
C LEU A 4 50.87 -49.58 -8.08
N ALA A 5 50.20 -49.79 -6.93
CA ALA A 5 48.76 -49.90 -6.83
C ALA A 5 48.21 -48.49 -6.57
N SER A 6 47.49 -47.96 -7.55
CA SER A 6 46.73 -46.68 -7.39
C SER A 6 45.38 -46.95 -6.73
N SER A 7 45.21 -46.50 -5.48
CA SER A 7 43.93 -46.52 -4.77
C SER A 7 43.10 -45.30 -5.20
N LEU A 8 41.99 -45.58 -5.85
CA LEU A 8 41.03 -44.59 -6.27
C LEU A 8 40.11 -44.27 -5.07
N PHE A 9 40.28 -43.08 -4.44
CA PHE A 9 39.38 -42.56 -3.44
C PHE A 9 38.16 -41.95 -4.14
N ILE A 10 37.00 -42.59 -4.05
CA ILE A 10 35.72 -42.04 -4.48
C ILE A 10 35.20 -41.19 -3.34
N THR A 11 35.29 -39.85 -3.48
CA THR A 11 34.69 -38.91 -2.54
C THR A 11 33.20 -38.77 -2.89
N VAL A 12 32.33 -39.36 -2.09
CA VAL A 12 30.89 -39.18 -2.18
C VAL A 12 30.56 -37.79 -1.66
N LEU A 13 30.27 -36.85 -2.54
CA LEU A 13 29.80 -35.50 -2.19
C LEU A 13 28.30 -35.59 -1.85
N CYS A 14 27.99 -35.66 -0.56
CA CYS A 14 26.62 -35.52 -0.08
C CYS A 14 26.13 -34.11 -0.35
N PHE A 15 25.36 -33.91 -1.41
CA PHE A 15 24.53 -32.71 -1.57
C PHE A 15 23.43 -32.72 -0.52
N ALA A 16 23.67 -32.01 0.60
CA ALA A 16 22.59 -31.64 1.53
C ALA A 16 21.71 -30.63 0.82
N GLY A 17 20.64 -31.10 0.21
CA GLY A 17 19.60 -30.27 -0.36
C GLY A 17 18.97 -29.44 0.77
N THR A 18 19.32 -28.16 0.87
CA THR A 18 18.57 -27.19 1.65
C THR A 18 17.23 -26.98 0.96
N SER A 19 16.20 -27.71 1.42
CA SER A 19 14.81 -27.40 1.09
C SER A 19 14.54 -26.01 1.66
N ALA A 20 14.64 -24.98 0.82
CA ALA A 20 14.07 -23.67 1.11
C ALA A 20 12.56 -23.89 1.28
N MET A 21 12.12 -24.03 2.54
CA MET A 21 10.72 -23.96 2.88
C MET A 21 10.25 -22.57 2.44
N ALA A 22 9.56 -22.51 1.31
CA ALA A 22 8.77 -21.35 0.94
C ALA A 22 7.77 -21.16 2.08
N GLN A 23 8.05 -20.21 2.96
CA GLN A 23 7.16 -19.83 4.03
C GLN A 23 5.93 -19.24 3.34
N SER A 24 4.88 -20.04 3.20
CA SER A 24 3.57 -19.58 2.77
C SER A 24 3.18 -18.48 3.76
N MET A 25 3.23 -17.24 3.32
CA MET A 25 2.75 -16.11 4.13
C MET A 25 1.31 -16.43 4.52
N ALA A 26 1.07 -16.65 5.81
CA ALA A 26 -0.26 -16.94 6.31
C ALA A 26 -1.20 -15.81 5.90
N LYS A 27 -2.40 -16.16 5.40
CA LYS A 27 -3.41 -15.15 5.04
C LYS A 27 -3.68 -14.25 6.24
N PRO A 28 -3.80 -12.93 6.05
CA PRO A 28 -4.07 -12.02 7.14
C PRO A 28 -5.45 -12.32 7.75
N THR A 29 -5.53 -12.21 9.08
CA THR A 29 -6.79 -12.36 9.84
C THR A 29 -7.62 -11.08 9.75
N ASP A 30 -8.92 -11.15 10.02
CA ASP A 30 -9.80 -9.95 10.03
C ASP A 30 -9.27 -8.79 10.90
N PRO A 31 -8.74 -9.02 12.13
CA PRO A 31 -8.09 -7.95 12.90
C PRO A 31 -6.88 -7.31 12.21
N GLN A 32 -6.07 -8.10 11.50
CA GLN A 32 -4.94 -7.61 10.73
C GLN A 32 -5.39 -6.85 9.48
N ILE A 33 -6.40 -7.38 8.78
CA ILE A 33 -7.02 -6.74 7.61
C ILE A 33 -7.60 -5.36 7.99
N ALA A 34 -8.33 -5.28 9.08
CA ALA A 34 -8.87 -4.03 9.59
C ALA A 34 -7.76 -3.01 9.91
N HIS A 35 -6.65 -3.47 10.48
CA HIS A 35 -5.50 -2.62 10.78
C HIS A 35 -4.79 -2.14 9.50
N ILE A 36 -4.59 -3.02 8.52
CA ILE A 36 -3.98 -2.66 7.21
C ILE A 36 -4.84 -1.60 6.51
N ALA A 37 -6.15 -1.83 6.39
CA ALA A 37 -7.06 -0.92 5.71
C ALA A 37 -7.14 0.45 6.40
N TYR A 38 -7.22 0.48 7.73
CA TYR A 38 -7.20 1.72 8.50
C TYR A 38 -5.88 2.48 8.33
N THR A 39 -4.74 1.77 8.39
CA THR A 39 -3.40 2.36 8.21
C THR A 39 -3.26 2.97 6.81
N ALA A 40 -3.72 2.27 5.77
CA ALA A 40 -3.71 2.81 4.41
C ALA A 40 -4.49 4.13 4.32
N GLY A 41 -5.70 4.20 4.86
CA GLY A 41 -6.47 5.43 4.87
C GLY A 41 -5.80 6.57 5.67
N GLN A 42 -5.08 6.28 6.77
CA GLN A 42 -4.33 7.29 7.52
C GLN A 42 -3.12 7.83 6.74
N ILE A 43 -2.47 6.98 5.98
CA ILE A 43 -1.32 7.38 5.12
C ILE A 43 -1.80 8.34 4.04
N ASP A 44 -2.91 8.04 3.39
CA ASP A 44 -3.48 8.88 2.34
C ASP A 44 -3.89 10.26 2.89
N ILE A 45 -4.63 10.30 4.01
CA ILE A 45 -4.97 11.55 4.71
C ILE A 45 -3.71 12.37 4.99
N ALA A 46 -2.63 11.74 5.47
CA ALA A 46 -1.40 12.45 5.80
C ALA A 46 -0.66 12.98 4.54
N ALA A 47 -0.76 12.30 3.41
CA ALA A 47 -0.24 12.77 2.12
C ALA A 47 -1.07 13.95 1.59
N ALA A 48 -2.40 13.85 1.67
CA ALA A 48 -3.31 14.90 1.28
C ALA A 48 -3.17 16.17 2.15
N ASP A 49 -3.03 16.02 3.46
CA ASP A 49 -2.76 17.14 4.38
C ASP A 49 -1.43 17.83 4.04
N LEU A 50 -0.40 17.07 3.65
CA LEU A 50 0.85 17.65 3.18
C LEU A 50 0.63 18.46 1.89
N ALA A 51 -0.17 17.95 0.95
CA ALA A 51 -0.51 18.66 -0.27
C ALA A 51 -1.27 19.95 0.01
N LEU A 52 -2.27 19.93 0.88
CA LEU A 52 -3.03 21.12 1.28
C LEU A 52 -2.14 22.21 1.89
N ASN A 53 -1.06 21.83 2.58
CA ASN A 53 -0.12 22.77 3.19
C ASN A 53 0.94 23.33 2.21
N LYS A 54 1.16 22.67 1.06
CA LYS A 54 2.26 23.01 0.14
C LYS A 54 1.80 23.55 -1.21
N THR A 55 0.64 23.07 -1.71
CA THR A 55 0.17 23.44 -3.05
C THR A 55 -0.50 24.81 -3.09
N HIS A 56 -0.33 25.50 -4.23
CA HIS A 56 -1.14 26.64 -4.64
C HIS A 56 -1.99 26.31 -5.88
N ASN A 57 -1.83 25.13 -6.45
CA ASN A 57 -2.62 24.66 -7.59
C ASN A 57 -4.03 24.29 -7.14
N LYS A 58 -5.04 24.87 -7.76
CA LYS A 58 -6.46 24.66 -7.38
C LYS A 58 -6.92 23.23 -7.61
N ALA A 59 -6.47 22.57 -8.68
CA ALA A 59 -6.86 21.20 -8.97
C ALA A 59 -6.25 20.22 -7.97
N VAL A 60 -4.96 20.38 -7.65
CA VAL A 60 -4.27 19.58 -6.61
C VAL A 60 -4.92 19.79 -5.25
N LYS A 61 -5.28 21.03 -4.92
CA LYS A 61 -5.99 21.33 -3.68
C LYS A 61 -7.34 20.64 -3.58
N ALA A 62 -8.15 20.72 -4.65
CA ALA A 62 -9.47 20.08 -4.69
C ALA A 62 -9.37 18.56 -4.53
N PHE A 63 -8.41 17.94 -5.23
CA PHE A 63 -8.13 16.50 -5.09
C PHE A 63 -7.70 16.13 -3.66
N ALA A 64 -6.79 16.88 -3.05
CA ALA A 64 -6.35 16.62 -1.68
C ALA A 64 -7.49 16.79 -0.65
N GLU A 65 -8.38 17.78 -0.82
CA GLU A 65 -9.57 17.95 0.02
C GLU A 65 -10.54 16.75 -0.11
N GLU A 66 -10.66 16.17 -1.32
CA GLU A 66 -11.42 14.95 -1.57
C GLU A 66 -10.82 13.76 -0.84
N MET A 67 -9.51 13.54 -0.94
CA MET A 67 -8.80 12.45 -0.25
C MET A 67 -9.00 12.53 1.28
N VAL A 68 -8.81 13.70 1.89
CA VAL A 68 -9.04 13.89 3.33
C VAL A 68 -10.48 13.56 3.70
N ARG A 69 -11.46 14.09 2.96
CA ARG A 69 -12.89 13.88 3.22
C ARG A 69 -13.24 12.39 3.18
N ASP A 70 -12.90 11.72 2.10
CA ASP A 70 -13.38 10.38 1.81
C ASP A 70 -12.67 9.32 2.63
N HIS A 71 -11.34 9.39 2.76
CA HIS A 71 -10.60 8.48 3.62
C HIS A 71 -10.93 8.66 5.11
N THR A 72 -11.22 9.90 5.56
CA THR A 72 -11.73 10.12 6.92
C THR A 72 -13.08 9.44 7.12
N ALA A 73 -13.99 9.53 6.15
CA ALA A 73 -15.32 8.91 6.23
C ALA A 73 -15.21 7.36 6.24
N VAL A 74 -14.35 6.78 5.39
CA VAL A 74 -14.11 5.32 5.37
C VAL A 74 -13.47 4.86 6.68
N ASN A 75 -12.46 5.55 7.17
CA ASN A 75 -11.79 5.20 8.43
C ASN A 75 -12.76 5.28 9.63
N LYS A 76 -13.65 6.27 9.66
CA LYS A 76 -14.69 6.36 10.69
C LYS A 76 -15.63 5.14 10.64
N LYS A 77 -16.04 4.71 9.45
CA LYS A 77 -16.86 3.49 9.29
C LYS A 77 -16.09 2.23 9.74
N ALA A 78 -14.81 2.13 9.41
CA ALA A 78 -13.97 1.01 9.83
C ALA A 78 -13.85 0.93 11.36
N LEU A 79 -13.59 2.06 12.03
CA LEU A 79 -13.52 2.13 13.50
C LEU A 79 -14.85 1.76 14.14
N ALA A 80 -15.97 2.26 13.63
CA ALA A 80 -17.29 1.92 14.12
C ALA A 80 -17.60 0.41 13.97
N LEU A 81 -17.15 -0.19 12.86
CA LEU A 81 -17.34 -1.61 12.62
C LEU A 81 -16.52 -2.47 13.59
N VAL A 82 -15.23 -2.17 13.79
CA VAL A 82 -14.39 -2.95 14.72
C VAL A 82 -14.88 -2.81 16.16
N ASP A 83 -15.41 -1.65 16.56
CA ASP A 83 -16.04 -1.48 17.86
C ASP A 83 -17.32 -2.32 18.00
N LYS A 84 -18.20 -2.28 16.99
CA LYS A 84 -19.42 -3.11 16.93
C LYS A 84 -19.10 -4.60 17.04
N LEU A 85 -18.08 -5.06 16.32
CA LEU A 85 -17.67 -6.46 16.28
C LEU A 85 -16.84 -6.88 17.51
N LYS A 86 -16.48 -5.96 18.40
CA LYS A 86 -15.57 -6.20 19.53
C LYS A 86 -14.21 -6.76 19.09
N VAL A 87 -13.76 -6.38 17.90
CA VAL A 87 -12.48 -6.78 17.32
C VAL A 87 -11.46 -5.69 17.60
N LYS A 88 -10.28 -6.08 18.11
CA LYS A 88 -9.16 -5.16 18.25
C LYS A 88 -8.26 -5.26 17.00
N PRO A 89 -8.10 -4.20 16.21
CA PRO A 89 -7.17 -4.17 15.08
C PRO A 89 -5.77 -4.56 15.55
N THR A 90 -5.09 -5.41 14.76
CA THR A 90 -3.79 -5.96 15.15
C THR A 90 -2.73 -5.52 14.14
N ASP A 91 -1.70 -4.84 14.64
CA ASP A 91 -0.50 -4.48 13.88
C ASP A 91 0.18 -5.72 13.28
N ASN A 92 0.77 -5.55 12.10
CA ASN A 92 1.37 -6.64 11.34
C ASN A 92 2.46 -6.13 10.38
N ASP A 93 3.21 -7.05 9.76
CA ASP A 93 4.31 -6.70 8.86
C ASP A 93 3.85 -5.86 7.67
N SER A 94 2.66 -6.14 7.12
CA SER A 94 2.12 -5.37 5.99
C SER A 94 1.84 -3.92 6.35
N SER A 95 1.17 -3.67 7.49
CA SER A 95 0.89 -2.30 7.93
C SER A 95 2.17 -1.54 8.29
N ARG A 96 3.18 -2.21 8.88
CA ARG A 96 4.48 -1.61 9.17
C ARG A 96 5.26 -1.25 7.89
N SER A 97 5.29 -2.17 6.91
CA SER A 97 5.95 -1.93 5.62
C SER A 97 5.30 -0.78 4.86
N LEU A 98 3.97 -0.72 4.85
CA LEU A 98 3.21 0.37 4.22
C LEU A 98 3.56 1.72 4.88
N THR A 99 3.59 1.77 6.21
CA THR A 99 3.96 2.97 6.97
C THR A 99 5.40 3.42 6.68
N ALA A 100 6.35 2.49 6.60
CA ALA A 100 7.74 2.80 6.30
C ALA A 100 7.89 3.38 4.87
N ALA A 101 7.30 2.75 3.86
CA ALA A 101 7.31 3.25 2.48
C ALA A 101 6.66 4.63 2.36
N ALA A 102 5.55 4.87 3.05
CA ALA A 102 4.89 6.16 3.09
C ALA A 102 5.75 7.25 3.74
N ALA A 103 6.48 6.90 4.81
CA ALA A 103 7.41 7.82 5.46
C ALA A 103 8.56 8.25 4.53
N GLU A 104 9.12 7.31 3.76
CA GLU A 104 10.15 7.60 2.75
C GLU A 104 9.60 8.54 1.66
N LYS A 105 8.44 8.22 1.10
CA LYS A 105 7.79 9.05 0.07
C LYS A 105 7.47 10.44 0.59
N ARG A 106 7.01 10.55 1.83
CA ARG A 106 6.76 11.84 2.47
C ARG A 106 8.04 12.68 2.56
N GLN A 107 9.20 12.08 2.87
CA GLN A 107 10.48 12.78 2.91
C GLN A 107 10.91 13.27 1.53
N GLU A 108 10.61 12.54 0.46
CA GLU A 108 10.84 12.99 -0.92
C GLU A 108 9.98 14.20 -1.25
N LEU A 109 8.66 14.12 -0.99
CA LEU A 109 7.71 15.20 -1.26
C LEU A 109 8.01 16.48 -0.46
N LEU A 110 8.52 16.35 0.76
CA LEU A 110 8.90 17.50 1.59
C LEU A 110 10.01 18.36 0.96
N LYS A 111 10.90 17.78 0.15
CA LYS A 111 12.01 18.48 -0.52
C LYS A 111 11.55 19.27 -1.73
N LEU A 112 10.36 19.03 -2.25
CA LEU A 112 9.80 19.64 -3.45
C LEU A 112 8.90 20.83 -3.10
N SER A 113 8.68 21.73 -4.08
CA SER A 113 7.74 22.84 -3.96
C SER A 113 7.18 23.24 -5.35
N GLY A 114 6.08 24.00 -5.37
CA GLY A 114 5.46 24.48 -6.61
C GLY A 114 5.06 23.33 -7.54
N ALA A 115 5.20 23.53 -8.86
CA ALA A 115 4.80 22.55 -9.87
C ALA A 115 5.50 21.19 -9.69
N ALA A 116 6.77 21.16 -9.27
CA ALA A 116 7.48 19.91 -9.02
C ALA A 116 6.88 19.11 -7.86
N PHE A 117 6.41 19.78 -6.80
CA PHE A 117 5.68 19.16 -5.72
C PHE A 117 4.31 18.64 -6.20
N ASP A 118 3.56 19.48 -6.90
CA ASP A 118 2.20 19.18 -7.36
C ASP A 118 2.19 17.92 -8.25
N LYS A 119 3.13 17.87 -9.20
CA LYS A 119 3.30 16.70 -10.07
C LYS A 119 3.69 15.44 -9.29
N ALA A 120 4.71 15.54 -8.43
CA ALA A 120 5.19 14.40 -7.66
C ALA A 120 4.12 13.87 -6.68
N TYR A 121 3.29 14.74 -6.10
CA TYR A 121 2.16 14.36 -5.28
C TYR A 121 1.11 13.60 -6.12
N ALA A 122 0.67 14.14 -7.25
CA ALA A 122 -0.31 13.48 -8.11
C ALA A 122 0.18 12.12 -8.62
N GLU A 123 1.44 12.01 -9.04
CA GLU A 123 2.06 10.73 -9.44
C GLU A 123 2.12 9.73 -8.27
N ASN A 124 2.39 10.20 -7.05
CA ASN A 124 2.35 9.37 -5.85
C ASN A 124 0.95 8.84 -5.58
N GLU A 125 -0.08 9.66 -5.73
CA GLU A 125 -1.47 9.25 -5.52
C GLU A 125 -1.90 8.15 -6.51
N VAL A 126 -1.52 8.26 -7.79
CA VAL A 126 -1.74 7.18 -8.77
C VAL A 126 -1.07 5.89 -8.31
N ALA A 127 0.24 5.93 -8.01
CA ALA A 127 1.00 4.75 -7.61
C ALA A 127 0.48 4.12 -6.31
N TYR A 128 0.06 4.96 -5.36
CA TYR A 128 -0.50 4.54 -4.09
C TYR A 128 -1.84 3.82 -4.27
N HIS A 129 -2.78 4.42 -5.00
CA HIS A 129 -4.08 3.83 -5.24
C HIS A 129 -4.00 2.55 -6.08
N VAL A 130 -3.14 2.48 -7.11
CA VAL A 130 -2.87 1.23 -7.84
C VAL A 130 -2.44 0.11 -6.89
N THR A 131 -1.51 0.42 -5.97
CA THR A 131 -1.01 -0.56 -5.01
C THR A 131 -2.09 -0.99 -4.02
N VAL A 132 -2.80 -0.05 -3.41
CA VAL A 132 -3.84 -0.33 -2.39
C VAL A 132 -5.01 -1.07 -3.01
N ASN A 133 -5.50 -0.66 -4.19
CA ASN A 133 -6.58 -1.32 -4.90
C ASN A 133 -6.21 -2.75 -5.27
N GLY A 134 -5.00 -2.97 -5.79
CA GLY A 134 -4.50 -4.31 -6.09
C GLY A 134 -4.44 -5.23 -4.86
N VAL A 135 -3.98 -4.72 -3.71
CA VAL A 135 -3.93 -5.47 -2.46
C VAL A 135 -5.34 -5.75 -1.90
N LEU A 136 -6.26 -4.79 -1.99
CA LEU A 136 -7.66 -4.98 -1.62
C LEU A 136 -8.28 -6.11 -2.43
N GLU A 137 -8.17 -6.07 -3.75
CA GLU A 137 -8.78 -7.00 -4.67
C GLU A 137 -8.20 -8.42 -4.56
N THR A 138 -6.87 -8.52 -4.54
CA THR A 138 -6.19 -9.83 -4.64
C THR A 138 -5.91 -10.50 -3.31
N THR A 139 -5.89 -9.74 -2.21
CA THR A 139 -5.44 -10.25 -0.90
C THR A 139 -6.46 -10.03 0.20
N LEU A 140 -6.83 -8.77 0.49
CA LEU A 140 -7.60 -8.48 1.70
C LEU A 140 -9.05 -8.94 1.60
N ILE A 141 -9.75 -8.59 0.51
CA ILE A 141 -11.15 -9.00 0.29
C ILE A 141 -11.30 -10.53 0.24
N PRO A 142 -10.46 -11.27 -0.54
CA PRO A 142 -10.52 -12.73 -0.54
C PRO A 142 -10.16 -13.40 0.79
N ALA A 143 -9.34 -12.77 1.64
CA ALA A 143 -8.95 -13.33 2.94
C ALA A 143 -9.97 -13.04 4.04
N THR A 144 -10.79 -11.98 3.89
CA THR A 144 -11.74 -11.54 4.92
C THR A 144 -12.84 -12.59 5.16
N GLN A 145 -13.03 -12.95 6.44
CA GLN A 145 -14.05 -13.90 6.88
C GLN A 145 -15.33 -13.21 7.35
N ASN A 146 -15.24 -12.04 7.95
CA ASN A 146 -16.40 -11.28 8.42
C ASN A 146 -17.09 -10.57 7.24
N GLY A 147 -18.38 -10.86 7.03
CA GLY A 147 -19.16 -10.32 5.90
C GLY A 147 -19.33 -8.80 5.92
N GLU A 148 -19.44 -8.17 7.10
CA GLU A 148 -19.56 -6.70 7.19
C GLU A 148 -18.22 -6.01 6.88
N LEU A 149 -17.10 -6.57 7.35
CA LEU A 149 -15.76 -6.09 7.00
C LEU A 149 -15.53 -6.24 5.49
N LYS A 150 -15.88 -7.40 4.93
CA LYS A 150 -15.76 -7.63 3.49
C LYS A 150 -16.55 -6.62 2.66
N SER A 151 -17.80 -6.37 3.02
CA SER A 151 -18.65 -5.38 2.35
C SER A 151 -18.10 -3.95 2.46
N LEU A 152 -17.49 -3.61 3.61
CA LEU A 152 -16.83 -2.31 3.78
C LEU A 152 -15.61 -2.18 2.87
N LEU A 153 -14.78 -3.23 2.76
CA LEU A 153 -13.60 -3.25 1.88
C LEU A 153 -13.99 -3.17 0.40
N GLU A 154 -15.04 -3.89 -0.03
CA GLU A 154 -15.58 -3.83 -1.39
C GLU A 154 -16.13 -2.44 -1.74
N THR A 155 -16.78 -1.79 -0.79
CA THR A 155 -17.25 -0.40 -0.95
C THR A 155 -16.06 0.57 -1.03
N GLY A 156 -15.04 0.36 -0.20
CA GLY A 156 -13.80 1.13 -0.23
C GLY A 156 -13.07 0.98 -1.56
N LEU A 157 -12.91 -0.24 -2.06
CA LEU A 157 -12.26 -0.51 -3.34
C LEU A 157 -12.91 0.27 -4.50
N LYS A 158 -14.25 0.33 -4.52
CA LYS A 158 -14.99 1.07 -5.55
C LYS A 158 -14.65 2.57 -5.51
N LEU A 159 -14.69 3.17 -4.32
CA LEU A 159 -14.35 4.58 -4.13
C LEU A 159 -12.87 4.85 -4.47
N PHE A 160 -11.96 4.01 -4.04
CA PHE A 160 -10.51 4.18 -4.27
C PHE A 160 -10.11 3.96 -5.73
N THR A 161 -10.91 3.20 -6.50
CA THR A 161 -10.75 3.12 -7.96
C THR A 161 -11.12 4.46 -8.61
N GLU A 162 -12.18 5.12 -8.15
CA GLU A 162 -12.57 6.47 -8.60
C GLU A 162 -11.48 7.51 -8.25
N HIS A 163 -10.87 7.40 -7.06
CA HIS A 163 -9.72 8.24 -6.68
C HIS A 163 -8.50 8.03 -7.58
N GLN A 164 -8.19 6.77 -7.93
CA GLN A 164 -7.11 6.46 -8.87
C GLN A 164 -7.34 7.13 -10.22
N GLU A 165 -8.53 6.98 -10.79
CA GLU A 165 -8.90 7.61 -12.08
C GLU A 165 -8.79 9.14 -12.01
N HIS A 166 -9.21 9.75 -10.90
CA HIS A 166 -9.09 11.20 -10.69
C HIS A 166 -7.62 11.62 -10.55
N ALA A 167 -6.78 10.86 -9.85
CA ALA A 167 -5.35 11.12 -9.76
C ALA A 167 -4.66 11.04 -11.14
N GLU A 168 -5.02 10.05 -11.98
CA GLU A 168 -4.52 9.91 -13.36
C GLU A 168 -4.91 11.11 -14.23
N GLN A 169 -6.14 11.60 -14.09
CA GLN A 169 -6.59 12.82 -14.76
C GLN A 169 -5.81 14.05 -14.28
N LEU A 170 -5.57 14.16 -12.99
CA LEU A 170 -4.79 15.25 -12.40
C LEU A 170 -3.36 15.26 -12.94
N VAL A 171 -2.68 14.10 -13.02
CA VAL A 171 -1.33 13.98 -13.64
C VAL A 171 -1.35 14.46 -15.09
N SER A 172 -2.37 14.09 -15.87
CA SER A 172 -2.53 14.52 -17.26
C SER A 172 -2.71 16.04 -17.37
N GLN A 173 -3.53 16.65 -16.51
CA GLN A 173 -3.74 18.10 -16.47
C GLN A 173 -2.44 18.86 -16.13
N LEU A 174 -1.70 18.40 -15.12
CA LEU A 174 -0.45 19.04 -14.70
C LEU A 174 0.60 18.98 -15.82
N SER A 175 0.68 17.85 -16.53
CA SER A 175 1.63 17.66 -17.63
C SER A 175 1.32 18.51 -18.87
N SER A 176 0.07 18.84 -19.13
CA SER A 176 -0.31 19.72 -20.24
C SER A 176 -0.07 21.20 -19.95
N SER A 177 -0.20 21.60 -18.67
CA SER A 177 0.05 22.98 -18.24
C SER A 177 1.54 23.38 -18.26
N ASP A 178 2.46 22.41 -18.26
CA ASP A 178 3.92 22.66 -18.32
C ASP A 178 4.41 22.91 -19.76
N ASN A 179 3.55 22.72 -20.77
CA ASN A 179 3.90 22.87 -22.20
C ASN A 179 3.39 24.18 -22.83
N ASP A 180 2.63 24.99 -22.10
CA ASP A 180 2.11 26.30 -22.51
C ASP A 180 2.88 27.45 -21.84
#